data_1c84aa2b830364f446f29ad5cf128987
#
_entry.id   1c84aa2b830364f446f29ad5cf128987
#
_cell.length_a   1.000
_cell.length_b   1.000
_cell.length_c   1.000
_cell.angle_alpha   90.00
_cell.angle_beta   90.00
_cell.angle_gamma   90.00
#
_symmetry.space_group_name_H-M   'P 1'
#
loop_
_entity.id
_entity.type
_entity.pdbx_description
1 polymer ?
#
loop_
_entity_poly.entity_id
_entity_poly.type
_entity_poly.pdbx_seq_one_letter_code
_entity_poly.pdbx_strand_id
1 'polypeptide(L)' 'EEVSAGGESGNDARPCDFDWVLSIRRQCLDADIPFCYHQTGARLVKDGRLYRIRRRFQHAQARKAGIDYKVKR' A
#
# COMPACT_ATOMS: atom_id res chain seq x y z
N GLU A 1 18.09 -2.87 2.74
CA GLU A 1 17.10 -1.91 3.24
C GLU A 1 15.83 -1.99 2.40
N GLU A 2 14.68 -2.01 3.05
CA GLU A 2 13.39 -2.16 2.39
C GLU A 2 12.42 -1.12 2.93
N VAL A 3 11.62 -0.55 2.05
CA VAL A 3 10.54 0.36 2.43
C VAL A 3 9.21 -0.39 2.37
N SER A 4 8.46 -0.36 3.47
CA SER A 4 7.15 -0.98 3.54
C SER A 4 6.09 0.10 3.68
N ALA A 5 4.97 -0.08 2.99
CA ALA A 5 3.82 0.79 3.12
C ALA A 5 2.59 -0.04 3.46
N GLY A 6 1.67 0.56 4.20
CA GLY A 6 0.42 -0.09 4.55
C GLY A 6 -0.50 0.85 5.28
N GLY A 7 -1.80 0.58 5.20
CA GLY A 7 -2.79 1.35 5.92
C GLY A 7 -3.03 0.82 7.33
N GLU A 8 -3.79 1.58 8.10
CA GLU A 8 -4.14 1.20 9.46
C GLU A 8 -5.38 0.30 9.49
N SER A 9 -5.41 -0.62 10.45
CA SER A 9 -6.58 -1.46 10.72
C SER A 9 -7.29 -0.97 11.96
N GLY A 10 -8.57 -1.31 12.08
CA GLY A 10 -9.37 -0.99 13.26
C GLY A 10 -10.39 0.10 13.02
N ASN A 11 -11.20 0.35 14.04
CA ASN A 11 -12.32 1.29 13.92
C ASN A 11 -11.89 2.74 13.75
N ASP A 12 -10.72 3.10 14.25
CA ASP A 12 -10.16 4.45 14.17
C ASP A 12 -9.13 4.60 13.07
N ALA A 13 -9.10 3.66 12.12
CA ALA A 13 -8.13 3.69 11.04
C ALA A 13 -8.28 4.94 10.18
N ARG A 14 -7.17 5.63 9.95
CA ARG A 14 -7.15 6.77 9.05
C ARG A 14 -7.17 6.29 7.61
N PRO A 15 -7.78 7.07 6.69
CA PRO A 15 -7.76 6.70 5.28
C PRO A 15 -6.35 6.61 4.74
N CYS A 16 -6.08 5.56 3.96
CA CYS A 16 -4.82 5.38 3.25
C CYS A 16 -5.03 5.78 1.81
N ASP A 17 -4.32 6.81 1.36
CA ASP A 17 -4.44 7.28 -0.02
C ASP A 17 -3.55 6.43 -0.92
N PHE A 18 -4.15 5.76 -1.89
CA PHE A 18 -3.42 4.88 -2.82
C PHE A 18 -2.41 5.66 -3.65
N ASP A 19 -2.72 6.90 -4.03
CA ASP A 19 -1.79 7.75 -4.77
C ASP A 19 -0.52 8.04 -3.96
N TRP A 20 -0.66 8.21 -2.65
CA TRP A 20 0.49 8.37 -1.75
C TRP A 20 1.36 7.10 -1.73
N VAL A 21 0.72 5.93 -1.71
CA VAL A 21 1.43 4.65 -1.76
C VAL A 21 2.22 4.54 -3.06
N LEU A 22 1.61 4.91 -4.19
CA LEU A 22 2.28 4.90 -5.49
C LEU A 22 3.44 5.90 -5.55
N SER A 23 3.30 7.05 -4.89
CA SER A 23 4.36 8.05 -4.82
C SER A 23 5.59 7.50 -4.07
N ILE A 24 5.38 6.82 -2.96
CA ILE A 24 6.46 6.17 -2.20
C ILE A 24 7.11 5.09 -3.07
N ARG A 25 6.31 4.28 -3.75
CA ARG A 25 6.81 3.25 -4.66
C ARG A 25 7.73 3.85 -5.71
N ARG A 26 7.33 4.95 -6.32
CA ARG A 26 8.13 5.62 -7.35
C ARG A 26 9.47 6.09 -6.80
N GLN A 27 9.48 6.66 -5.59
CA GLN A 27 10.73 7.05 -4.94
C GLN A 27 11.65 5.86 -4.71
N CYS A 28 11.08 4.72 -4.34
CA CYS A 28 11.85 3.48 -4.17
C CYS A 28 12.44 2.99 -5.49
N LEU A 29 11.66 3.05 -6.58
CA LEU A 29 12.14 2.68 -7.90
C LEU A 29 13.31 3.57 -8.34
N ASP A 30 13.19 4.87 -8.13
CA ASP A 30 14.21 5.83 -8.51
C ASP A 30 15.51 5.63 -7.72
N ALA A 31 15.40 5.21 -6.47
CA ALA A 31 16.54 4.96 -5.58
C ALA A 31 17.01 3.50 -5.60
N ASP A 32 16.34 2.64 -6.38
CA ASP A 32 16.60 1.20 -6.45
C ASP A 32 16.50 0.53 -5.07
N ILE A 33 15.45 0.87 -4.32
CA ILE A 33 15.18 0.31 -3.00
C ILE A 33 13.96 -0.61 -3.09
N PRO A 34 14.01 -1.82 -2.50
CA PRO A 34 12.84 -2.70 -2.49
C PRO A 34 11.64 -2.05 -1.81
N PHE A 35 10.46 -2.24 -2.39
CA PHE A 35 9.20 -1.71 -1.88
C PHE A 35 8.20 -2.83 -1.69
N CYS A 36 7.52 -2.85 -0.55
CA CYS A 36 6.49 -3.82 -0.25
C CYS A 36 5.21 -3.13 0.22
N TYR A 37 4.10 -3.45 -0.42
CA TYR A 37 2.78 -2.99 -0.01
C TYR A 37 2.12 -4.09 0.81
N HIS A 38 2.12 -3.94 2.13
CA HIS A 38 1.66 -4.99 3.05
C HIS A 38 0.16 -5.16 3.09
N GLN A 39 -0.56 -4.06 3.26
CA GLN A 39 -2.01 -4.11 3.41
C GLN A 39 -2.63 -2.77 3.03
N THR A 40 -3.88 -2.82 2.58
CA THR A 40 -4.60 -1.61 2.19
C THR A 40 -5.01 -0.75 3.38
N GLY A 41 -5.13 -1.36 4.56
CA GLY A 41 -5.76 -0.74 5.71
C GLY A 41 -7.28 -0.86 5.63
N ALA A 42 -7.96 -0.47 6.71
CA ALA A 42 -9.42 -0.57 6.80
C ALA A 42 -10.12 0.44 5.86
N ARG A 43 -9.48 1.55 5.59
CA ARG A 43 -10.02 2.61 4.71
C ARG A 43 -8.98 2.97 3.66
N LEU A 44 -9.33 2.74 2.40
CA LEU A 44 -8.46 3.02 1.26
C LEU A 44 -9.12 4.07 0.37
N VAL A 45 -8.39 5.14 0.07
CA VAL A 45 -8.83 6.15 -0.89
C VAL A 45 -8.13 5.90 -2.22
N LYS A 46 -8.89 5.68 -3.27
CA LYS A 46 -8.38 5.43 -4.61
C LYS A 46 -9.33 6.07 -5.62
N ASP A 47 -8.77 6.84 -6.54
CA ASP A 47 -9.54 7.51 -7.59
C ASP A 47 -10.67 8.39 -7.03
N GLY A 48 -10.41 9.06 -5.90
CA GLY A 48 -11.39 9.90 -5.25
C GLY A 48 -12.49 9.18 -4.50
N ARG A 49 -12.38 7.86 -4.35
CA ARG A 49 -13.38 7.05 -3.64
C ARG A 49 -12.78 6.44 -2.39
N LEU A 50 -13.59 6.39 -1.33
CA LEU A 50 -13.24 5.71 -0.09
C LEU A 50 -13.76 4.28 -0.12
N TYR A 51 -12.86 3.33 0.02
CA TYR A 51 -13.20 1.91 0.13
C TYR A 51 -12.99 1.46 1.56
N ARG A 52 -13.97 0.74 2.10
CA ARG A 52 -13.86 0.09 3.41
C ARG A 52 -13.52 -1.38 3.18
N ILE A 53 -12.37 -1.80 3.65
CA ILE A 53 -11.87 -3.14 3.39
C ILE A 53 -11.77 -3.91 4.70
N ARG A 54 -12.42 -5.05 4.77
CA ARG A 54 -12.41 -5.90 5.95
C ARG A 54 -10.99 -6.41 6.19
N ARG A 55 -10.63 -6.54 7.46
CA ARG A 55 -9.27 -6.91 7.88
C ARG A 55 -8.74 -8.14 7.13
N ARG A 56 -9.55 -9.17 6.97
CA ARG A 56 -9.14 -10.41 6.30
C ARG A 56 -8.80 -10.24 4.82
N PHE A 57 -9.25 -9.14 4.20
CA PHE A 57 -9.01 -8.89 2.78
C PHE A 57 -7.90 -7.87 2.53
N GLN A 58 -7.41 -7.17 3.55
CA GLN A 58 -6.48 -6.06 3.37
C GLN A 58 -5.15 -6.52 2.76
N HIS A 59 -4.60 -7.64 3.23
CA HIS A 59 -3.36 -8.18 2.67
C HIS A 59 -3.56 -8.69 1.24
N ALA A 60 -4.68 -9.37 0.99
CA ALA A 60 -4.98 -9.93 -0.33
C ALA A 60 -5.17 -8.81 -1.35
N GLN A 61 -5.83 -7.72 -0.99
CA GLN A 61 -6.02 -6.58 -1.88
C GLN A 61 -4.71 -5.87 -2.18
N ALA A 62 -3.84 -5.71 -1.19
CA ALA A 62 -2.53 -5.11 -1.41
C ALA A 62 -1.69 -5.96 -2.37
N ARG A 63 -1.72 -7.29 -2.18
CA ARG A 63 -1.01 -8.21 -3.06
C ARG A 63 -1.57 -8.15 -4.48
N LYS A 64 -2.89 -8.08 -4.62
CA LYS A 64 -3.57 -8.00 -5.91
C LYS A 64 -3.21 -6.73 -6.68
N ALA A 65 -2.86 -5.65 -6.00
CA ALA A 65 -2.42 -4.42 -6.64
C ALA A 65 -1.13 -4.61 -7.45
N GLY A 66 -0.30 -5.59 -7.05
CA GLY A 66 0.89 -5.97 -7.81
C GLY A 66 1.96 -4.89 -7.93
N ILE A 67 2.09 -4.05 -6.91
CA ILE A 67 2.99 -2.90 -6.95
C ILE A 67 4.28 -3.07 -6.16
N ASP A 68 4.49 -4.24 -5.58
CA ASP A 68 5.75 -4.54 -4.89
C ASP A 68 6.93 -4.44 -5.86
N TYR A 69 8.04 -3.94 -5.37
CA TYR A 69 9.27 -3.83 -6.15
C TYR A 69 10.40 -4.57 -5.45
N LYS A 70 11.05 -5.46 -6.17
CA LYS A 70 12.23 -6.18 -5.69
C LYS A 70 13.42 -5.83 -6.57
N VAL A 71 14.54 -5.53 -5.93
CA VAL A 71 15.78 -5.26 -6.66
C VAL A 71 16.24 -6.55 -7.34
N LYS A 72 16.50 -6.46 -8.63
CA LYS A 72 17.04 -7.59 -9.40
C LYS A 72 18.55 -7.61 -9.26
N ARG A 73 19.08 -8.74 -8.85
CA ARG A 73 20.51 -8.94 -8.73
C ARG A 73 20.88 -10.29 -9.33
#